data_51078db360f804588676acefeccadb10
#
_entry.id   51078db360f804588676acefeccadb10
#
_cell.length_a   1.000
_cell.length_b   1.000
_cell.length_c   1.000
_cell.angle_alpha   90.00
_cell.angle_beta   90.00
_cell.angle_gamma   90.00
#
_symmetry.space_group_name_H-M   'P 1'
#
loop_
_entity.id
_entity.type
_entity.pdbx_description
1 polymer ?
#
loop_
_entity_poly.entity_id
_entity_poly.type
_entity_poly.pdbx_seq_one_letter_code
_entity_poly.pdbx_strand_id
1 'polypeptide(L)'
;MKMLAGLLLVTAASLAQVTRPVQVFETSAGAMKITPVQHASLMIEAGGQVIHLDPWSNGIYDGLPPADLILITDIHGDHMDPKMLPKVAKPGSVILAPPAVAETIKNATVIRNGETKTVGPFTIEAVPMYNLKRGPEPGKLFHDKGRGNGYIVTYGGKRFYFSGDTEGTPEMRALKNIDVAFVCMNLPYTMPPDEAAEAVRAFHPKIVYPYHYRGSDLSVFQKALAGSGVEVRILDWYYKS
;
A
#
# COMPACT_ATOMS: atom_id res chain seq x y z
N MET A 1 7.27 67.54 -7.38
CA MET A 1 7.66 66.11 -7.51
C MET A 1 6.67 65.28 -6.68
N LYS A 2 5.73 64.58 -7.33
CA LYS A 2 4.81 63.65 -6.65
C LYS A 2 5.31 62.27 -6.86
N MET A 3 5.77 61.57 -5.81
CA MET A 3 6.13 60.17 -5.84
C MET A 3 4.86 59.33 -5.77
N LEU A 4 4.59 58.55 -6.84
CA LEU A 4 3.59 57.48 -6.81
C LEU A 4 4.21 56.26 -6.15
N ALA A 5 3.69 55.85 -4.99
CA ALA A 5 4.02 54.56 -4.39
C ALA A 5 3.13 53.48 -5.04
N GLY A 6 3.76 52.63 -5.85
CA GLY A 6 3.07 51.47 -6.40
C GLY A 6 2.91 50.38 -5.34
N LEU A 7 1.66 50.04 -5.02
CA LEU A 7 1.33 48.91 -4.15
C LEU A 7 1.40 47.61 -4.95
N LEU A 8 2.40 46.76 -4.72
CA LEU A 8 2.44 45.41 -5.29
C LEU A 8 1.48 44.53 -4.49
N LEU A 9 0.35 44.16 -5.10
CA LEU A 9 -0.50 43.08 -4.58
C LEU A 9 0.15 41.75 -4.91
N VAL A 10 0.72 41.07 -3.92
CA VAL A 10 1.12 39.67 -4.01
C VAL A 10 -0.12 38.83 -3.76
N THR A 11 -0.73 38.31 -4.82
CA THR A 11 -1.77 37.28 -4.70
C THR A 11 -1.14 35.97 -4.34
N ALA A 12 -1.25 35.55 -3.09
CA ALA A 12 -0.91 34.18 -2.68
C ALA A 12 -1.97 33.24 -3.29
N ALA A 13 -1.56 32.48 -4.30
CA ALA A 13 -2.37 31.36 -4.79
C ALA A 13 -2.44 30.31 -3.67
N SER A 14 -3.60 30.16 -3.05
CA SER A 14 -3.88 29.05 -2.15
C SER A 14 -3.92 27.77 -2.96
N LEU A 15 -2.88 26.95 -2.88
CA LEU A 15 -2.92 25.59 -3.42
C LEU A 15 -3.97 24.82 -2.61
N ALA A 16 -5.01 24.35 -3.27
CA ALA A 16 -6.03 23.52 -2.64
C ALA A 16 -5.33 22.25 -2.08
N GLN A 17 -5.31 22.13 -0.76
CA GLN A 17 -4.72 20.97 -0.10
C GLN A 17 -5.62 19.77 -0.34
N VAL A 18 -5.08 18.70 -0.93
CA VAL A 18 -5.81 17.45 -1.14
C VAL A 18 -6.19 16.86 0.22
N THR A 19 -7.50 16.74 0.47
CA THR A 19 -8.01 16.09 1.67
C THR A 19 -7.98 14.57 1.49
N ARG A 20 -7.13 13.88 2.27
CA ARG A 20 -7.00 12.42 2.25
C ARG A 20 -7.73 11.78 3.42
N PRO A 21 -8.38 10.62 3.25
CA PRO A 21 -9.08 9.93 4.34
C PRO A 21 -8.09 9.17 5.24
N VAL A 22 -7.35 9.91 6.08
CA VAL A 22 -6.40 9.31 7.02
C VAL A 22 -7.10 8.37 7.99
N GLN A 23 -6.60 7.15 8.11
CA GLN A 23 -7.06 6.15 9.08
C GLN A 23 -6.10 6.08 10.25
N VAL A 24 -6.63 6.14 11.47
CA VAL A 24 -5.84 6.12 12.71
C VAL A 24 -6.13 4.83 13.49
N PHE A 25 -5.08 4.13 13.90
CA PHE A 25 -5.15 2.91 14.68
C PHE A 25 -4.33 3.06 15.94
N GLU A 26 -4.98 2.99 17.11
CA GLU A 26 -4.29 3.00 18.39
C GLU A 26 -3.54 1.67 18.60
N THR A 27 -2.29 1.73 19.03
CA THR A 27 -1.44 0.57 19.34
C THR A 27 -0.79 0.75 20.71
N SER A 28 -0.15 -0.29 21.24
CA SER A 28 0.56 -0.19 22.52
C SER A 28 1.80 0.72 22.47
N ALA A 29 2.28 1.05 21.28
CA ALA A 29 3.43 1.95 21.05
C ALA A 29 3.01 3.35 20.53
N GLY A 30 1.73 3.69 20.58
CA GLY A 30 1.15 4.92 20.07
C GLY A 30 0.37 4.72 18.76
N ALA A 31 -0.19 5.80 18.24
CA ALA A 31 -1.03 5.75 17.05
C ALA A 31 -0.22 5.42 15.78
N MET A 32 -0.79 4.58 14.92
CA MET A 32 -0.38 4.41 13.52
C MET A 32 -1.40 5.10 12.62
N LYS A 33 -0.94 5.98 11.76
CA LYS A 33 -1.76 6.65 10.74
C LYS A 33 -1.47 6.06 9.38
N ILE A 34 -2.51 5.73 8.62
CA ILE A 34 -2.40 5.21 7.25
C ILE A 34 -3.14 6.16 6.33
N THR A 35 -2.44 6.69 5.35
CA THR A 35 -2.93 7.65 4.37
C THR A 35 -2.90 7.01 2.99
N PRO A 36 -4.05 6.72 2.36
CA PRO A 36 -4.10 6.36 0.94
C PRO A 36 -3.45 7.45 0.09
N VAL A 37 -2.72 7.07 -0.95
CA VAL A 37 -2.14 8.02 -1.90
C VAL A 37 -2.75 7.83 -3.26
N GLN A 38 -2.60 6.64 -3.86
CA GLN A 38 -3.19 6.32 -5.15
C GLN A 38 -3.07 4.82 -5.42
N HIS A 39 -4.16 4.15 -5.82
CA HIS A 39 -4.16 2.77 -6.29
C HIS A 39 -3.59 1.78 -5.24
N ALA A 40 -2.32 1.34 -5.38
CA ALA A 40 -1.60 0.55 -4.38
C ALA A 40 -0.78 1.41 -3.41
N SER A 41 -0.53 2.67 -3.76
CA SER A 41 0.35 3.55 -3.00
C SER A 41 -0.31 4.06 -1.73
N LEU A 42 0.38 3.98 -0.61
CA LEU A 42 -0.04 4.55 0.67
C LEU A 42 1.16 5.01 1.50
N MET A 43 0.88 5.83 2.50
CA MET A 43 1.86 6.27 3.49
C MET A 43 1.41 5.82 4.89
N ILE A 44 2.39 5.42 5.71
CA ILE A 44 2.21 5.08 7.12
C ILE A 44 3.07 6.00 7.97
N GLU A 45 2.50 6.56 9.03
CA GLU A 45 3.20 7.35 10.03
C GLU A 45 3.03 6.68 11.40
N ALA A 46 4.11 6.28 12.04
CA ALA A 46 4.08 5.71 13.39
C ALA A 46 5.48 5.76 14.03
N GLY A 47 5.55 5.93 15.34
CA GLY A 47 6.82 5.93 16.08
C GLY A 47 7.83 6.98 15.62
N GLY A 48 7.36 8.11 15.10
CA GLY A 48 8.22 9.18 14.55
C GLY A 48 8.86 8.84 13.20
N GLN A 49 8.44 7.76 12.55
CA GLN A 49 8.94 7.32 11.24
C GLN A 49 7.82 7.24 10.20
N VAL A 50 8.21 7.32 8.94
CA VAL A 50 7.34 7.32 7.76
C VAL A 50 7.69 6.16 6.85
N ILE A 51 6.68 5.38 6.46
CA ILE A 51 6.80 4.35 5.42
C ILE A 51 6.00 4.80 4.20
N HIS A 52 6.59 4.71 3.00
CA HIS A 52 5.85 4.73 1.75
C HIS A 52 5.81 3.31 1.16
N LEU A 53 4.60 2.82 0.87
CA LEU A 53 4.38 1.57 0.16
C LEU A 53 4.08 1.89 -1.31
N ASP A 54 4.77 1.20 -2.22
CA ASP A 54 4.58 1.28 -3.67
C ASP A 54 4.44 2.72 -4.21
N PRO A 55 5.41 3.62 -3.98
CA PRO A 55 5.29 5.00 -4.42
C PRO A 55 5.25 5.10 -5.94
N TRP A 56 4.13 5.61 -6.49
CA TRP A 56 3.85 5.72 -7.91
C TRP A 56 3.58 7.17 -8.34
N SER A 57 4.12 7.56 -9.51
CA SER A 57 4.04 8.94 -10.01
C SER A 57 2.63 9.45 -10.36
N ASN A 58 1.63 8.57 -10.46
CA ASN A 58 0.23 8.96 -10.60
C ASN A 58 -0.42 9.38 -9.26
N GLY A 59 0.27 9.18 -8.14
CA GLY A 59 -0.19 9.66 -6.84
C GLY A 59 0.15 11.13 -6.61
N ILE A 60 -0.62 11.77 -5.73
CA ILE A 60 -0.37 13.14 -5.29
C ILE A 60 0.42 13.04 -3.97
N TYR A 61 1.67 13.50 -3.98
CA TYR A 61 2.57 13.42 -2.81
C TYR A 61 2.79 14.77 -2.12
N ASP A 62 2.19 15.85 -2.64
CA ASP A 62 2.33 17.19 -2.09
C ASP A 62 1.87 17.24 -0.63
N GLY A 63 2.75 17.78 0.22
CA GLY A 63 2.53 17.87 1.66
C GLY A 63 2.73 16.56 2.44
N LEU A 64 3.09 15.44 1.79
CA LEU A 64 3.46 14.21 2.49
C LEU A 64 4.94 14.24 2.90
N PRO A 65 5.27 13.80 4.13
CA PRO A 65 6.66 13.74 4.59
C PRO A 65 7.46 12.67 3.83
N PRO A 66 8.79 12.85 3.70
CA PRO A 66 9.65 11.85 3.08
C PRO A 66 9.78 10.60 3.95
N ALA A 67 10.03 9.46 3.29
CA ALA A 67 10.09 8.14 3.90
C ALA A 67 11.38 7.90 4.70
N ASP A 68 11.26 7.22 5.83
CA ASP A 68 12.35 6.49 6.50
C ASP A 68 12.52 5.09 5.88
N LEU A 69 11.38 4.47 5.49
CA LEU A 69 11.31 3.16 4.88
C LEU A 69 10.43 3.20 3.64
N ILE A 70 10.88 2.59 2.56
CA ILE A 70 10.10 2.36 1.35
C ILE A 70 9.92 0.85 1.20
N LEU A 71 8.68 0.40 1.05
CA LEU A 71 8.32 -0.98 0.73
C LEU A 71 7.86 -1.05 -0.72
N ILE A 72 8.41 -1.97 -1.49
CA ILE A 72 8.00 -2.22 -2.89
C ILE A 72 7.53 -3.66 -2.99
N THR A 73 6.32 -3.86 -3.52
CA THR A 73 5.69 -5.19 -3.58
C THR A 73 6.03 -5.96 -4.85
N ASP A 74 6.05 -5.31 -6.01
CA ASP A 74 6.22 -5.94 -7.33
C ASP A 74 7.04 -5.07 -8.30
N ILE A 75 7.39 -5.67 -9.46
CA ILE A 75 8.16 -5.03 -10.54
C ILE A 75 7.31 -4.16 -11.47
N HIS A 76 5.98 -4.28 -11.44
CA HIS A 76 5.11 -3.49 -12.32
C HIS A 76 5.18 -1.99 -11.99
N GLY A 77 4.97 -1.15 -13.01
CA GLY A 77 5.23 0.30 -12.93
C GLY A 77 4.33 1.08 -11.96
N ASP A 78 3.21 0.53 -11.56
CA ASP A 78 2.30 1.09 -10.55
C ASP A 78 2.67 0.70 -9.10
N HIS A 79 3.69 -0.17 -8.92
CA HIS A 79 4.30 -0.53 -7.65
C HIS A 79 5.77 -0.10 -7.58
N MET A 80 6.53 -0.31 -8.66
CA MET A 80 7.94 0.07 -8.77
C MET A 80 8.10 1.22 -9.76
N ASP A 81 8.15 2.45 -9.26
CA ASP A 81 8.42 3.65 -10.06
C ASP A 81 9.76 4.27 -9.64
N PRO A 82 10.86 4.00 -10.39
CA PRO A 82 12.17 4.56 -10.07
C PRO A 82 12.21 6.09 -10.04
N LYS A 83 11.27 6.78 -10.74
CA LYS A 83 11.21 8.25 -10.76
C LYS A 83 10.62 8.82 -9.47
N MET A 84 9.85 8.02 -8.72
CA MET A 84 9.27 8.43 -7.45
C MET A 84 10.22 8.24 -6.26
N LEU A 85 11.11 7.25 -6.30
CA LEU A 85 12.02 6.96 -5.19
C LEU A 85 12.80 8.19 -4.71
N PRO A 86 13.48 8.98 -5.57
CA PRO A 86 14.19 10.17 -5.12
C PRO A 86 13.28 11.30 -4.61
N LYS A 87 11.99 11.28 -4.96
CA LYS A 87 11.03 12.29 -4.52
C LYS A 87 10.47 12.01 -3.12
N VAL A 88 10.31 10.72 -2.78
CA VAL A 88 9.76 10.31 -1.48
C VAL A 88 10.86 9.90 -0.49
N ALA A 89 12.07 9.60 -0.93
CA ALA A 89 13.20 9.26 -0.08
C ALA A 89 13.86 10.49 0.55
N LYS A 90 14.54 10.30 1.68
CA LYS A 90 15.47 11.22 2.31
C LYS A 90 16.82 10.54 2.54
N PRO A 91 17.88 11.26 2.88
CA PRO A 91 19.16 10.63 3.27
C PRO A 91 18.95 9.60 4.39
N GLY A 92 19.44 8.38 4.17
CA GLY A 92 19.29 7.27 5.12
C GLY A 92 18.01 6.44 4.97
N SER A 93 17.13 6.75 4.02
CA SER A 93 15.96 5.90 3.73
C SER A 93 16.37 4.47 3.38
N VAL A 94 15.70 3.50 3.99
CA VAL A 94 15.82 2.08 3.67
C VAL A 94 14.80 1.71 2.61
N ILE A 95 15.19 0.93 1.61
CA ILE A 95 14.24 0.34 0.63
C ILE A 95 14.24 -1.17 0.88
N LEU A 96 13.09 -1.76 1.23
CA LEU A 96 12.89 -3.21 1.27
C LEU A 96 12.08 -3.64 0.06
N ALA A 97 12.55 -4.69 -0.63
CA ALA A 97 11.91 -5.16 -1.84
C ALA A 97 12.18 -6.65 -2.10
N PRO A 98 11.34 -7.33 -2.92
CA PRO A 98 11.64 -8.68 -3.37
C PRO A 98 12.88 -8.71 -4.29
N PRO A 99 13.52 -9.87 -4.48
CA PRO A 99 14.71 -10.01 -5.34
C PRO A 99 14.53 -9.42 -6.74
N ALA A 100 13.38 -9.64 -7.39
CA ALA A 100 13.12 -9.16 -8.74
C ALA A 100 13.12 -7.62 -8.85
N VAL A 101 12.64 -6.91 -7.82
CA VAL A 101 12.73 -5.44 -7.75
C VAL A 101 14.18 -4.97 -7.59
N ALA A 102 14.99 -5.70 -6.79
CA ALA A 102 16.40 -5.36 -6.56
C ALA A 102 17.26 -5.53 -7.83
N GLU A 103 16.78 -6.25 -8.84
CA GLU A 103 17.42 -6.28 -10.16
C GLU A 103 17.41 -4.91 -10.84
N THR A 104 16.42 -4.08 -10.55
CA THR A 104 16.29 -2.70 -11.08
C THR A 104 16.72 -1.67 -10.04
N ILE A 105 16.26 -1.77 -8.80
CA ILE A 105 16.55 -0.83 -7.70
C ILE A 105 17.76 -1.33 -6.93
N LYS A 106 18.96 -0.99 -7.40
CA LYS A 106 20.24 -1.55 -6.92
C LYS A 106 20.58 -1.28 -5.46
N ASN A 107 20.02 -0.26 -4.86
CA ASN A 107 20.18 0.08 -3.45
C ASN A 107 19.07 -0.50 -2.55
N ALA A 108 18.17 -1.34 -3.11
CA ALA A 108 17.18 -2.02 -2.31
C ALA A 108 17.82 -3.16 -1.49
N THR A 109 17.44 -3.22 -0.23
CA THR A 109 17.71 -4.37 0.65
C THR A 109 16.69 -5.46 0.34
N VAL A 110 17.17 -6.62 -0.07
CA VAL A 110 16.31 -7.75 -0.42
C VAL A 110 15.64 -8.33 0.82
N ILE A 111 14.33 -8.57 0.71
CA ILE A 111 13.54 -9.40 1.63
C ILE A 111 12.75 -10.41 0.80
N ARG A 112 12.92 -11.71 1.09
CA ARG A 112 12.26 -12.80 0.35
C ARG A 112 10.99 -13.25 1.05
N ASN A 113 10.08 -13.86 0.30
CA ASN A 113 8.89 -14.48 0.88
C ASN A 113 9.26 -15.35 2.09
N GLY A 114 8.57 -15.15 3.23
CA GLY A 114 8.82 -15.83 4.50
C GLY A 114 9.91 -15.21 5.37
N GLU A 115 10.68 -14.26 4.87
CA GLU A 115 11.66 -13.54 5.67
C GLU A 115 11.02 -12.42 6.49
N THR A 116 11.68 -12.08 7.60
CA THR A 116 11.29 -10.98 8.49
C THR A 116 12.50 -10.07 8.70
N LYS A 117 12.25 -8.74 8.66
CA LYS A 117 13.26 -7.71 8.97
C LYS A 117 12.69 -6.69 9.94
N THR A 118 13.54 -6.16 10.82
CA THR A 118 13.21 -5.03 11.69
C THR A 118 13.84 -3.77 11.16
N VAL A 119 13.03 -2.71 10.97
CA VAL A 119 13.49 -1.38 10.57
C VAL A 119 12.84 -0.34 11.49
N GLY A 120 13.66 0.33 12.29
CA GLY A 120 13.16 1.24 13.32
C GLY A 120 12.20 0.52 14.28
N PRO A 121 11.00 1.07 14.53
CA PRO A 121 10.02 0.47 15.42
C PRO A 121 9.16 -0.63 14.75
N PHE A 122 9.39 -0.92 13.47
CA PHE A 122 8.57 -1.84 12.69
C PHE A 122 9.22 -3.22 12.53
N THR A 123 8.41 -4.27 12.61
CA THR A 123 8.76 -5.60 12.09
C THR A 123 8.03 -5.80 10.78
N ILE A 124 8.77 -6.13 9.73
CA ILE A 124 8.28 -6.31 8.36
C ILE A 124 8.42 -7.78 7.98
N GLU A 125 7.31 -8.46 7.74
CA GLU A 125 7.27 -9.85 7.27
C GLU A 125 6.88 -9.86 5.79
N ALA A 126 7.61 -10.55 4.93
CA ALA A 126 7.28 -10.72 3.53
C ALA A 126 6.42 -11.97 3.32
N VAL A 127 5.23 -11.78 2.73
CA VAL A 127 4.26 -12.83 2.44
C VAL A 127 4.29 -13.14 0.94
N PRO A 128 4.19 -14.41 0.49
CA PRO A 128 4.04 -14.73 -0.92
C PRO A 128 2.87 -13.98 -1.58
N MET A 129 3.14 -13.35 -2.71
CA MET A 129 2.21 -12.59 -3.54
C MET A 129 2.30 -13.13 -4.96
N TYR A 130 1.23 -13.72 -5.49
CA TYR A 130 1.23 -14.29 -6.85
C TYR A 130 -0.17 -14.63 -7.36
N ASN A 131 -0.28 -14.89 -8.68
CA ASN A 131 -1.48 -15.44 -9.29
C ASN A 131 -1.51 -16.96 -9.24
N LEU A 132 -2.69 -17.53 -9.06
CA LEU A 132 -2.95 -18.97 -9.13
C LEU A 132 -3.34 -19.41 -10.54
N LYS A 133 -4.07 -18.54 -11.26
CA LYS A 133 -4.68 -18.91 -12.56
C LYS A 133 -4.71 -17.76 -13.58
N ARG A 134 -4.64 -16.49 -13.16
CA ARG A 134 -4.78 -15.34 -14.07
C ARG A 134 -3.45 -14.92 -14.66
N GLY A 135 -3.48 -14.69 -15.97
CA GLY A 135 -2.30 -14.29 -16.73
C GLY A 135 -2.66 -13.72 -18.09
N PRO A 136 -1.69 -13.19 -18.84
CA PRO A 136 -1.89 -12.60 -20.15
C PRO A 136 -2.27 -13.61 -21.22
N GLU A 137 -1.85 -14.87 -21.05
CA GLU A 137 -2.12 -15.99 -21.98
C GLU A 137 -2.07 -17.34 -21.25
N PRO A 138 -2.61 -18.43 -21.82
CA PRO A 138 -2.56 -19.74 -21.19
C PRO A 138 -1.15 -20.17 -20.82
N GLY A 139 -0.96 -20.62 -19.57
CA GLY A 139 0.32 -21.06 -19.03
C GLY A 139 1.29 -19.97 -18.56
N LYS A 140 0.92 -18.69 -18.67
CA LYS A 140 1.65 -17.56 -18.09
C LYS A 140 0.81 -16.85 -17.03
N LEU A 141 1.44 -16.41 -15.96
CA LEU A 141 0.77 -15.65 -14.89
C LEU A 141 1.14 -14.17 -14.97
N PHE A 142 0.24 -13.29 -14.51
CA PHE A 142 0.59 -11.87 -14.35
C PHE A 142 1.64 -11.69 -13.28
N HIS A 143 1.57 -12.48 -12.20
CA HIS A 143 2.50 -12.44 -11.07
C HIS A 143 2.92 -13.86 -10.73
N ASP A 144 4.17 -14.19 -11.03
CA ASP A 144 4.74 -15.51 -10.73
C ASP A 144 5.04 -15.66 -9.24
N LYS A 145 4.91 -16.89 -8.71
CA LYS A 145 5.26 -17.18 -7.32
C LYS A 145 6.73 -16.89 -7.04
N GLY A 146 7.01 -16.14 -5.98
CA GLY A 146 8.36 -15.76 -5.56
C GLY A 146 8.89 -14.47 -6.21
N ARG A 147 8.16 -13.87 -7.18
CA ARG A 147 8.55 -12.61 -7.82
C ARG A 147 8.30 -11.39 -6.92
N GLY A 148 7.13 -11.34 -6.28
CA GLY A 148 6.69 -10.22 -5.47
C GLY A 148 6.46 -10.58 -4.01
N ASN A 149 6.22 -9.55 -3.19
CA ASN A 149 5.90 -9.65 -1.77
C ASN A 149 4.60 -8.91 -1.45
N GLY A 150 3.67 -9.56 -0.74
CA GLY A 150 2.84 -8.86 0.22
C GLY A 150 3.63 -8.58 1.49
N TYR A 151 3.18 -7.65 2.32
CA TYR A 151 3.87 -7.30 3.56
C TYR A 151 2.94 -7.34 4.76
N ILE A 152 3.44 -7.83 5.91
CA ILE A 152 2.83 -7.56 7.19
C ILE A 152 3.75 -6.59 7.92
N VAL A 153 3.22 -5.42 8.25
CA VAL A 153 3.87 -4.41 9.08
C VAL A 153 3.32 -4.55 10.49
N THR A 154 4.20 -4.91 11.44
CA THR A 154 3.84 -4.98 12.86
C THR A 154 4.37 -3.76 13.59
N TYR A 155 3.48 -3.08 14.34
CA TYR A 155 3.80 -1.94 15.19
C TYR A 155 2.93 -1.96 16.45
N GLY A 156 3.56 -1.80 17.62
CA GLY A 156 2.85 -1.77 18.89
C GLY A 156 1.91 -2.96 19.12
N GLY A 157 2.31 -4.16 18.69
CA GLY A 157 1.56 -5.40 18.80
C GLY A 157 0.41 -5.59 17.80
N LYS A 158 0.13 -4.63 16.93
CA LYS A 158 -0.86 -4.76 15.85
C LYS A 158 -0.21 -5.12 14.53
N ARG A 159 -0.88 -5.98 13.76
CA ARG A 159 -0.41 -6.55 12.49
C ARG A 159 -1.25 -6.01 11.33
N PHE A 160 -0.60 -5.32 10.40
CA PHE A 160 -1.20 -4.68 9.22
C PHE A 160 -0.72 -5.41 7.97
N TYR A 161 -1.62 -6.07 7.26
CA TYR A 161 -1.31 -6.81 6.04
C TYR A 161 -1.64 -5.98 4.80
N PHE A 162 -0.69 -5.91 3.87
CA PHE A 162 -0.80 -5.31 2.55
C PHE A 162 -0.55 -6.39 1.51
N SER A 163 -1.56 -6.73 0.70
CA SER A 163 -1.52 -7.93 -0.13
C SER A 163 -0.54 -7.86 -1.29
N GLY A 164 -0.24 -6.66 -1.82
CA GLY A 164 0.32 -6.51 -3.16
C GLY A 164 -0.65 -7.08 -4.21
N ASP A 165 -0.14 -7.38 -5.40
CA ASP A 165 -0.92 -7.91 -6.51
C ASP A 165 -0.99 -9.44 -6.49
N THR A 166 -2.03 -9.97 -5.89
CA THR A 166 -2.17 -11.40 -5.65
C THR A 166 -3.57 -11.91 -5.96
N GLU A 167 -3.70 -13.20 -6.18
CA GLU A 167 -4.95 -13.93 -5.95
C GLU A 167 -4.99 -14.46 -4.50
N GLY A 168 -6.12 -15.07 -4.11
CA GLY A 168 -6.30 -15.65 -2.77
C GLY A 168 -5.46 -16.90 -2.55
N THR A 169 -4.14 -16.74 -2.47
CA THR A 169 -3.17 -17.83 -2.34
C THR A 169 -3.34 -18.64 -1.05
N PRO A 170 -2.87 -19.90 -0.99
CA PRO A 170 -2.87 -20.69 0.25
C PRO A 170 -2.18 -19.96 1.41
N GLU A 171 -1.06 -19.28 1.13
CA GLU A 171 -0.30 -18.54 2.13
C GLU A 171 -1.10 -17.34 2.68
N MET A 172 -1.79 -16.58 1.81
CA MET A 172 -2.70 -15.50 2.25
C MET A 172 -3.83 -16.05 3.13
N ARG A 173 -4.48 -17.13 2.70
CA ARG A 173 -5.59 -17.77 3.42
C ARG A 173 -5.16 -18.35 4.78
N ALA A 174 -3.88 -18.68 4.94
CA ALA A 174 -3.30 -19.22 6.17
C ALA A 174 -2.84 -18.16 7.18
N LEU A 175 -2.89 -16.86 6.84
CA LEU A 175 -2.48 -15.77 7.74
C LEU A 175 -3.27 -15.82 9.05
N LYS A 176 -2.62 -15.40 10.14
CA LYS A 176 -3.24 -15.39 11.48
C LYS A 176 -2.98 -14.07 12.19
N ASN A 177 -3.92 -13.72 13.05
CA ASN A 177 -3.81 -12.55 13.94
C ASN A 177 -3.59 -11.24 13.17
N ILE A 178 -4.27 -11.06 12.03
CA ILE A 178 -4.24 -9.81 11.28
C ILE A 178 -5.29 -8.86 11.86
N ASP A 179 -4.83 -7.69 12.33
CA ASP A 179 -5.73 -6.66 12.85
C ASP A 179 -6.37 -5.87 11.71
N VAL A 180 -5.58 -5.49 10.71
CA VAL A 180 -6.04 -4.70 9.56
C VAL A 180 -5.43 -5.28 8.27
N ALA A 181 -6.24 -5.45 7.24
CA ALA A 181 -5.78 -5.90 5.93
C ALA A 181 -6.15 -4.91 4.83
N PHE A 182 -5.24 -4.70 3.89
CA PHE A 182 -5.45 -4.01 2.63
C PHE A 182 -5.34 -5.04 1.51
N VAL A 183 -6.45 -5.29 0.80
CA VAL A 183 -6.57 -6.41 -0.14
C VAL A 183 -6.92 -5.91 -1.52
N CYS A 184 -6.11 -6.30 -2.51
CA CYS A 184 -6.31 -5.94 -3.91
C CYS A 184 -7.50 -6.69 -4.53
N MET A 185 -8.18 -6.04 -5.49
CA MET A 185 -9.23 -6.67 -6.30
C MET A 185 -9.36 -5.94 -7.65
N ASN A 186 -8.42 -6.17 -8.55
CA ASN A 186 -8.30 -5.47 -9.83
C ASN A 186 -8.21 -6.46 -10.99
N LEU A 187 -9.32 -6.74 -11.66
CA LEU A 187 -9.30 -7.57 -12.87
C LEU A 187 -8.72 -6.81 -14.07
N PRO A 188 -8.04 -7.52 -14.98
CA PRO A 188 -7.82 -8.97 -15.02
C PRO A 188 -6.60 -9.45 -14.22
N TYR A 189 -5.87 -8.55 -13.56
CA TYR A 189 -4.52 -8.76 -13.04
C TYR A 189 -4.49 -9.55 -11.73
N THR A 190 -5.48 -9.38 -10.86
CA THR A 190 -5.54 -10.00 -9.55
C THR A 190 -6.81 -10.86 -9.41
N MET A 191 -7.67 -10.62 -8.46
CA MET A 191 -8.89 -11.38 -8.20
C MET A 191 -10.12 -10.46 -8.22
N PRO A 192 -11.32 -10.98 -8.55
CA PRO A 192 -12.56 -10.23 -8.41
C PRO A 192 -12.96 -10.07 -6.94
N PRO A 193 -13.90 -9.16 -6.62
CA PRO A 193 -14.32 -8.88 -5.24
C PRO A 193 -14.86 -10.09 -4.47
N ASP A 194 -15.54 -11.04 -5.10
CA ASP A 194 -16.05 -12.26 -4.48
C ASP A 194 -14.92 -13.22 -4.07
N GLU A 195 -13.92 -13.48 -4.95
CA GLU A 195 -12.75 -14.29 -4.62
C GLU A 195 -11.90 -13.61 -3.52
N ALA A 196 -11.78 -12.27 -3.54
CA ALA A 196 -11.12 -11.52 -2.47
C ALA A 196 -11.83 -11.70 -1.13
N ALA A 197 -13.16 -11.65 -1.13
CA ALA A 197 -13.97 -11.89 0.07
C ALA A 197 -13.81 -13.31 0.62
N GLU A 198 -13.73 -14.34 -0.25
CA GLU A 198 -13.45 -15.71 0.16
C GLU A 198 -12.06 -15.84 0.85
N ALA A 199 -11.04 -15.21 0.28
CA ALA A 199 -9.72 -15.19 0.90
C ALA A 199 -9.75 -14.49 2.25
N VAL A 200 -10.41 -13.33 2.35
CA VAL A 200 -10.55 -12.56 3.60
C VAL A 200 -11.29 -13.37 4.68
N ARG A 201 -12.35 -14.11 4.32
CA ARG A 201 -13.02 -15.03 5.27
C ARG A 201 -12.07 -16.09 5.83
N ALA A 202 -11.15 -16.60 5.02
CA ALA A 202 -10.25 -17.67 5.43
C ALA A 202 -9.21 -17.20 6.48
N PHE A 203 -8.60 -16.02 6.29
CA PHE A 203 -7.63 -15.49 7.27
C PHE A 203 -8.23 -14.54 8.32
N HIS A 204 -9.47 -14.12 8.14
CA HIS A 204 -10.34 -13.45 9.09
C HIS A 204 -9.68 -12.28 9.84
N PRO A 205 -9.31 -11.18 9.16
CA PRO A 205 -8.79 -9.99 9.81
C PRO A 205 -9.91 -9.28 10.59
N LYS A 206 -9.57 -8.41 11.57
CA LYS A 206 -10.58 -7.62 12.27
C LYS A 206 -11.21 -6.57 11.35
N ILE A 207 -10.37 -5.89 10.55
CA ILE A 207 -10.77 -4.84 9.61
C ILE A 207 -10.14 -5.13 8.25
N VAL A 208 -10.90 -4.91 7.16
CA VAL A 208 -10.37 -5.00 5.80
C VAL A 208 -10.71 -3.77 4.98
N TYR A 209 -9.75 -3.30 4.20
CA TYR A 209 -9.87 -2.25 3.21
C TYR A 209 -9.64 -2.82 1.81
N PRO A 210 -10.60 -2.69 0.87
CA PRO A 210 -10.30 -2.79 -0.54
C PRO A 210 -9.29 -1.69 -0.93
N TYR A 211 -8.22 -2.07 -1.61
CA TYR A 211 -7.31 -1.15 -2.27
C TYR A 211 -6.92 -1.73 -3.63
N HIS A 212 -6.27 -0.99 -4.52
CA HIS A 212 -5.94 -1.49 -5.86
C HIS A 212 -7.16 -2.14 -6.55
N TYR A 213 -8.31 -1.42 -6.55
CA TYR A 213 -9.60 -1.98 -6.98
C TYR A 213 -10.19 -1.31 -8.22
N ARG A 214 -9.40 -0.59 -9.03
CA ARG A 214 -9.92 0.21 -10.15
C ARG A 214 -10.95 -0.55 -10.99
N GLY A 215 -12.17 -0.01 -11.08
CA GLY A 215 -13.26 -0.57 -11.89
C GLY A 215 -14.02 -1.75 -11.25
N SER A 216 -13.62 -2.22 -10.05
CA SER A 216 -14.32 -3.29 -9.36
C SER A 216 -15.55 -2.79 -8.61
N ASP A 217 -16.63 -3.58 -8.62
CA ASP A 217 -17.84 -3.31 -7.83
C ASP A 217 -17.62 -3.76 -6.37
N LEU A 218 -17.26 -2.81 -5.52
CA LEU A 218 -17.01 -3.08 -4.10
C LEU A 218 -18.25 -3.49 -3.32
N SER A 219 -19.46 -3.26 -3.85
CA SER A 219 -20.71 -3.75 -3.22
C SER A 219 -20.78 -5.27 -3.16
N VAL A 220 -20.16 -5.96 -4.13
CA VAL A 220 -20.03 -7.43 -4.15
C VAL A 220 -19.18 -7.88 -2.97
N PHE A 221 -18.04 -7.24 -2.75
CA PHE A 221 -17.14 -7.53 -1.62
C PHE A 221 -17.81 -7.32 -0.27
N GLN A 222 -18.50 -6.17 -0.10
CA GLN A 222 -19.22 -5.85 1.14
C GLN A 222 -20.33 -6.87 1.44
N LYS A 223 -21.16 -7.20 0.43
CA LYS A 223 -22.22 -8.19 0.58
C LYS A 223 -21.69 -9.58 0.90
N ALA A 224 -20.60 -9.97 0.24
CA ALA A 224 -19.96 -11.26 0.48
C ALA A 224 -19.41 -11.39 1.91
N LEU A 225 -18.95 -10.31 2.55
CA LEU A 225 -18.45 -10.32 3.93
C LEU A 225 -19.53 -10.00 4.99
N ALA A 226 -20.75 -9.70 4.59
CA ALA A 226 -21.83 -9.42 5.53
C ALA A 226 -22.01 -10.61 6.51
N GLY A 227 -22.10 -10.31 7.82
CA GLY A 227 -22.23 -11.32 8.86
C GLY A 227 -21.01 -12.18 9.16
N SER A 228 -19.87 -11.94 8.49
CA SER A 228 -18.63 -12.70 8.71
C SER A 228 -17.89 -12.33 10.02
N GLY A 229 -18.22 -11.20 10.65
CA GLY A 229 -17.48 -10.65 11.79
C GLY A 229 -16.28 -9.78 11.36
N VAL A 230 -15.98 -9.68 10.06
CA VAL A 230 -14.93 -8.79 9.52
C VAL A 230 -15.54 -7.42 9.24
N GLU A 231 -14.94 -6.36 9.77
CA GLU A 231 -15.34 -4.99 9.48
C GLU A 231 -14.80 -4.55 8.11
N VAL A 232 -15.67 -4.24 7.15
CA VAL A 232 -15.29 -3.75 5.83
C VAL A 232 -15.34 -2.22 5.81
N ARG A 233 -14.20 -1.58 5.54
CA ARG A 233 -14.11 -0.12 5.36
C ARG A 233 -13.70 0.21 3.93
N ILE A 234 -14.44 1.08 3.27
CA ILE A 234 -14.14 1.54 1.91
C ILE A 234 -13.61 2.95 1.97
N LEU A 235 -12.47 3.18 1.32
CA LEU A 235 -11.87 4.50 1.13
C LEU A 235 -11.82 4.82 -0.35
N ASP A 236 -11.83 6.11 -0.69
CA ASP A 236 -11.46 6.55 -2.03
C ASP A 236 -9.94 6.45 -2.18
N TRP A 237 -9.48 5.73 -3.19
CA TRP A 237 -8.07 5.58 -3.57
C TRP A 237 -7.74 6.31 -4.88
N TYR A 238 -8.72 7.00 -5.48
CA TYR A 238 -8.62 7.57 -6.82
C TYR A 238 -9.01 9.04 -6.82
N TYR A 239 -8.36 9.81 -5.94
CA TYR A 239 -8.61 11.26 -5.88
C TYR A 239 -8.27 11.90 -7.21
N LYS A 240 -9.04 12.96 -7.54
CA LYS A 240 -8.70 13.91 -8.59
C LYS A 240 -8.05 15.13 -7.94
N SER A 241 -6.93 15.57 -8.50
CA SER A 241 -6.29 16.86 -8.19
C SER A 241 -7.18 18.02 -8.63
#